data_85d1b1a1340918d47ad34505d8919df2
#
_entry.id   85d1b1a1340918d47ad34505d8919df2
#
_cell.length_a   1.000
_cell.length_b   1.000
_cell.length_c   1.000
_cell.angle_alpha   90.00
_cell.angle_beta   90.00
_cell.angle_gamma   90.00
#
_symmetry.space_group_name_H-M   'P 1'
#
loop_
_entity.id
_entity.type
_entity.pdbx_description
1 polymer ?
#
loop_
_entity_poly.entity_id
_entity_poly.type
_entity_poly.pdbx_seq_one_letter_code
_entity_poly.pdbx_strand_id
1 'polypeptide(L)'
;MPNKPFQSGAHKGLNNQKVRHYNCRLVMALLYKSKGMTKSELARETQLSIPAISKIVDALVEQGRVENFSVSKATKGNFGGLYKVSSDRPYTVCMSVSPTRIQAVMVDNEMTPSSDFIDQAITPQTPDELIEDIVTAIVACRQSKPNTSYRLSIAVHGQVDTHVGSSMRMPQAPWTQTIELKYLLEQRLLVEVLVDNDCVMLALAEKWLDGHHGEDFCVLNVDYGIGSSFLIHNDIYRGKMFGSGQIGHIKVANNGIICGCGREGCLETEASSTALCKQYLSRQENASKLVHIDDFVFDDFVKLYQNDDPIAQEVAMHAATILGQSLYNFLITLNINKIILYGNTCALGECWLKTITQQTLINPFEDENARKQDLTVVSFGHLTQIERIVGMSYLWVEQELDNLYT
;
A
#
# COMPACT_ATOMS: atom_id res chain seq x y z
N MET A 1 -31.35 18.55 38.02
CA MET A 1 -30.78 17.30 37.46
C MET A 1 -29.28 17.36 37.67
N PRO A 2 -28.62 16.45 38.38
CA PRO A 2 -27.20 16.56 38.68
C PRO A 2 -26.37 16.17 37.46
N ASN A 3 -25.36 17.00 37.16
CA ASN A 3 -24.34 16.77 36.13
C ASN A 3 -23.66 15.40 36.33
N LYS A 4 -23.76 14.52 35.34
CA LYS A 4 -22.92 13.34 35.26
C LYS A 4 -21.49 13.80 34.91
N PRO A 5 -20.46 13.41 35.65
CA PRO A 5 -19.10 13.76 35.28
C PRO A 5 -18.71 13.06 33.97
N PHE A 6 -18.08 13.81 33.08
CA PHE A 6 -17.39 13.27 31.92
C PHE A 6 -16.49 12.13 32.37
N GLN A 7 -16.75 10.92 31.90
CA GLN A 7 -15.78 9.84 32.03
C GLN A 7 -14.58 10.20 31.16
N SER A 8 -13.56 10.76 31.79
CA SER A 8 -12.25 10.97 31.19
C SER A 8 -11.69 9.60 30.82
N GLY A 9 -11.65 9.25 29.55
CA GLY A 9 -10.73 8.25 29.04
C GLY A 9 -9.35 8.63 29.58
N ALA A 10 -8.70 7.70 30.28
CA ALA A 10 -7.47 7.95 30.99
C ALA A 10 -6.40 8.51 30.04
N HIS A 11 -6.25 9.81 29.99
CA HIS A 11 -5.09 10.46 29.42
C HIS A 11 -3.89 10.12 30.29
N LYS A 12 -3.27 8.96 30.03
CA LYS A 12 -1.97 8.64 30.64
C LYS A 12 -0.97 9.66 30.10
N GLY A 13 -0.40 10.47 30.97
CA GLY A 13 0.64 11.43 30.60
C GLY A 13 1.78 10.73 29.84
N LEU A 14 2.50 11.50 29.03
CA LEU A 14 3.75 11.06 28.42
C LEU A 14 4.74 10.79 29.57
N ASN A 15 4.95 9.53 29.91
CA ASN A 15 6.01 9.13 30.82
C ASN A 15 7.34 9.01 30.03
N ASN A 16 8.46 8.98 30.73
CA ASN A 16 9.78 8.85 30.12
C ASN A 16 9.91 7.61 29.19
N GLN A 17 9.10 6.58 29.43
CA GLN A 17 9.08 5.37 28.61
C GLN A 17 8.47 5.62 27.24
N LYS A 18 7.35 6.35 27.15
CA LYS A 18 6.74 6.72 25.86
C LYS A 18 7.63 7.64 25.02
N VAL A 19 8.28 8.62 25.68
CA VAL A 19 9.24 9.49 25.02
C VAL A 19 10.43 8.69 24.48
N ARG A 20 10.93 7.74 25.27
CA ARG A 20 12.02 6.85 24.85
C ARG A 20 11.59 5.98 23.66
N HIS A 21 10.41 5.39 23.72
CA HIS A 21 9.84 4.59 22.61
C HIS A 21 9.78 5.41 21.31
N TYR A 22 9.19 6.60 21.38
CA TYR A 22 9.10 7.51 20.23
C TYR A 22 10.48 7.84 19.64
N ASN A 23 11.45 8.19 20.47
CA ASN A 23 12.79 8.52 20.02
C ASN A 23 13.52 7.31 19.40
N CYS A 24 13.32 6.11 19.91
CA CYS A 24 13.88 4.91 19.31
C CYS A 24 13.22 4.56 17.98
N ARG A 25 11.89 4.71 17.88
CA ARG A 25 11.16 4.56 16.62
C ARG A 25 11.73 5.51 15.55
N LEU A 26 11.97 6.76 15.91
CA LEU A 26 12.56 7.77 15.02
C LEU A 26 13.97 7.38 14.54
N VAL A 27 14.84 6.95 15.47
CA VAL A 27 16.20 6.48 15.13
C VAL A 27 16.16 5.26 14.21
N MET A 28 15.34 4.25 14.53
CA MET A 28 15.22 3.06 13.68
C MET A 28 14.66 3.39 12.30
N ALA A 29 13.65 4.26 12.20
CA ALA A 29 13.10 4.69 10.92
C ALA A 29 14.15 5.35 10.03
N LEU A 30 15.03 6.21 10.60
CA LEU A 30 16.14 6.81 9.88
C LEU A 30 17.16 5.76 9.41
N LEU A 31 17.48 4.77 10.25
CA LEU A 31 18.41 3.70 9.90
C LEU A 31 17.85 2.79 8.80
N TYR A 32 16.53 2.55 8.76
CA TYR A 32 15.90 1.81 7.65
C TYR A 32 15.96 2.57 6.32
N LYS A 33 15.92 3.91 6.37
CA LYS A 33 16.01 4.75 5.16
C LYS A 33 17.43 4.92 4.64
N SER A 34 18.42 4.79 5.52
CA SER A 34 19.82 5.06 5.18
C SER A 34 20.60 3.75 5.08
N LYS A 35 21.66 3.76 4.27
CA LYS A 35 22.64 2.66 4.23
C LYS A 35 23.60 2.67 5.43
N GLY A 36 23.34 3.51 6.41
CA GLY A 36 24.10 3.69 7.64
C GLY A 36 24.25 5.15 8.00
N MET A 37 24.25 5.46 9.30
CA MET A 37 24.40 6.79 9.85
C MET A 37 25.33 6.77 11.06
N THR A 38 26.05 7.86 11.26
CA THR A 38 26.81 8.12 12.48
C THR A 38 25.90 8.61 13.60
N LYS A 39 26.31 8.49 14.86
CA LYS A 39 25.57 9.08 15.99
C LYS A 39 25.38 10.59 15.86
N SER A 40 26.32 11.28 15.24
CA SER A 40 26.23 12.73 15.00
C SER A 40 25.18 13.08 13.93
N GLU A 41 25.08 12.31 12.86
CA GLU A 41 24.04 12.48 11.84
C GLU A 41 22.66 12.17 12.40
N LEU A 42 22.52 11.07 13.15
CA LEU A 42 21.29 10.75 13.85
C LEU A 42 20.86 11.86 14.81
N ALA A 43 21.80 12.45 15.57
CA ALA A 43 21.51 13.57 16.47
C ALA A 43 21.01 14.80 15.70
N ARG A 44 21.61 15.11 14.55
CA ARG A 44 21.20 16.23 13.71
C ARG A 44 19.81 16.02 13.13
N GLU A 45 19.54 14.84 12.55
CA GLU A 45 18.23 14.53 11.91
C GLU A 45 17.09 14.43 12.93
N THR A 46 17.36 13.89 14.13
CA THR A 46 16.36 13.75 15.19
C THR A 46 16.21 14.95 16.10
N GLN A 47 17.15 15.93 16.02
CA GLN A 47 17.28 17.04 16.95
C GLN A 47 17.47 16.60 18.41
N LEU A 48 17.94 15.38 18.63
CA LEU A 48 18.29 14.87 19.95
C LEU A 48 19.76 15.14 20.29
N SER A 49 20.08 15.21 21.58
CA SER A 49 21.48 15.34 22.00
C SER A 49 22.30 14.08 21.69
N ILE A 50 23.60 14.23 21.39
CA ILE A 50 24.50 13.09 21.14
C ILE A 50 24.49 12.08 22.31
N PRO A 51 24.48 12.47 23.59
CA PRO A 51 24.33 11.50 24.70
C PRO A 51 23.02 10.72 24.67
N ALA A 52 21.90 11.34 24.25
CA ALA A 52 20.62 10.64 24.11
C ALA A 52 20.66 9.62 22.98
N ILE A 53 21.19 10.04 21.80
CA ILE A 53 21.40 9.12 20.66
C ILE A 53 22.35 7.97 21.03
N SER A 54 23.44 8.25 21.75
CA SER A 54 24.33 7.17 22.19
C SER A 54 23.59 6.11 23.02
N LYS A 55 22.82 6.53 24.00
CA LYS A 55 22.02 5.58 24.82
C LYS A 55 21.01 4.77 24.00
N ILE A 56 20.39 5.39 23.00
CA ILE A 56 19.43 4.70 22.11
C ILE A 56 20.16 3.69 21.24
N VAL A 57 21.19 4.14 20.51
CA VAL A 57 21.95 3.29 19.58
C VAL A 57 22.63 2.13 20.31
N ASP A 58 23.26 2.39 21.47
CA ASP A 58 23.92 1.35 22.25
C ASP A 58 22.92 0.29 22.73
N ALA A 59 21.71 0.69 23.16
CA ALA A 59 20.65 -0.25 23.54
C ALA A 59 20.12 -1.06 22.33
N LEU A 60 20.01 -0.45 21.14
CA LEU A 60 19.60 -1.14 19.92
C LEU A 60 20.65 -2.13 19.42
N VAL A 61 21.94 -1.81 19.62
CA VAL A 61 23.06 -2.73 19.33
C VAL A 61 23.05 -3.91 20.32
N GLU A 62 22.84 -3.66 21.61
CA GLU A 62 22.73 -4.71 22.62
C GLU A 62 21.56 -5.67 22.35
N GLN A 63 20.46 -5.14 21.80
CA GLN A 63 19.30 -5.94 21.36
C GLN A 63 19.52 -6.66 20.02
N GLY A 64 20.66 -6.49 19.35
CA GLY A 64 20.95 -7.06 18.03
C GLY A 64 20.11 -6.47 16.88
N ARG A 65 19.44 -5.33 17.09
CA ARG A 65 18.62 -4.66 16.06
C ARG A 65 19.44 -3.77 15.14
N VAL A 66 20.56 -3.24 15.64
CA VAL A 66 21.49 -2.35 14.94
C VAL A 66 22.88 -2.93 15.06
N GLU A 67 23.65 -2.82 14.01
CA GLU A 67 25.07 -3.20 14.02
C GLU A 67 25.96 -1.99 13.71
N ASN A 68 27.18 -2.00 14.30
CA ASN A 68 28.22 -1.05 13.97
C ASN A 68 29.08 -1.64 12.85
N PHE A 69 29.16 -0.97 11.71
CA PHE A 69 30.04 -1.39 10.64
C PHE A 69 31.02 -0.27 10.31
N SER A 70 32.30 -0.61 10.23
CA SER A 70 33.32 0.33 9.77
C SER A 70 33.59 0.13 8.30
N VAL A 71 33.40 1.17 7.49
CA VAL A 71 33.90 1.16 6.10
C VAL A 71 35.42 1.19 6.16
N SER A 72 36.06 0.18 5.60
CA SER A 72 37.52 -0.05 5.63
C SER A 72 38.37 0.97 4.82
N LYS A 73 38.05 2.26 4.90
CA LYS A 73 38.92 3.37 4.43
C LYS A 73 38.77 4.57 5.36
N ALA A 74 39.43 4.50 6.51
CA ALA A 74 39.60 5.65 7.38
C ALA A 74 40.56 6.64 6.77
N THR A 75 40.07 7.74 6.24
CA THR A 75 40.85 9.00 6.19
C THR A 75 40.95 9.51 7.63
N LYS A 76 42.20 9.78 8.09
CA LYS A 76 42.51 10.29 9.44
C LYS A 76 41.58 11.46 9.79
N GLY A 77 40.73 11.30 10.82
CA GLY A 77 40.15 12.46 11.47
C GLY A 77 38.77 12.34 12.16
N ASN A 78 37.96 11.32 11.98
CA ASN A 78 36.72 11.22 12.78
C ASN A 78 36.25 9.76 12.89
N PHE A 79 36.51 9.14 14.05
CA PHE A 79 36.10 7.77 14.35
C PHE A 79 34.71 7.73 15.00
N GLY A 80 33.69 8.21 14.28
CA GLY A 80 32.31 7.88 14.61
C GLY A 80 31.93 6.61 13.86
N GLY A 81 31.67 5.49 14.57
CA GLY A 81 31.16 4.27 13.93
C GLY A 81 29.93 4.56 13.11
N LEU A 82 29.80 3.91 11.95
CA LEU A 82 28.57 3.88 11.17
C LEU A 82 27.66 2.79 11.74
N TYR A 83 26.40 3.12 11.93
CA TYR A 83 25.38 2.22 12.44
C TYR A 83 24.34 1.97 11.37
N LYS A 84 23.97 0.71 11.15
CA LYS A 84 22.89 0.31 10.25
C LYS A 84 22.00 -0.74 10.92
N VAL A 85 20.87 -1.00 10.33
CA VAL A 85 19.99 -2.11 10.74
C VAL A 85 20.77 -3.42 10.63
N SER A 86 20.63 -4.31 11.61
CA SER A 86 21.35 -5.59 11.68
C SER A 86 21.11 -6.42 10.42
N SER A 87 22.18 -7.01 9.88
CA SER A 87 22.15 -7.90 8.73
C SER A 87 21.73 -9.34 9.09
N ASP A 88 21.73 -9.68 10.38
CA ASP A 88 21.32 -11.00 10.86
C ASP A 88 19.78 -11.06 11.02
N ARG A 89 19.08 -11.10 9.89
CA ARG A 89 17.62 -11.13 9.82
C ARG A 89 17.15 -12.06 8.71
N PRO A 90 15.94 -12.67 8.85
CA PRO A 90 15.35 -13.42 7.76
C PRO A 90 15.12 -12.53 6.53
N TYR A 91 15.33 -13.05 5.35
CA TYR A 91 14.90 -12.43 4.10
C TYR A 91 13.37 -12.37 4.08
N THR A 92 12.79 -11.47 3.31
CA THR A 92 11.34 -11.38 3.19
C THR A 92 10.91 -11.78 1.78
N VAL A 93 10.05 -12.79 1.64
CA VAL A 93 9.33 -13.03 0.40
C VAL A 93 8.09 -12.14 0.41
N CYS A 94 8.09 -11.16 -0.47
CA CYS A 94 7.01 -10.21 -0.68
C CYS A 94 6.12 -10.69 -1.81
N MET A 95 4.81 -10.72 -1.60
CA MET A 95 3.86 -11.24 -2.57
C MET A 95 2.64 -10.33 -2.70
N SER A 96 2.11 -10.24 -3.91
CA SER A 96 0.77 -9.75 -4.20
C SER A 96 -0.05 -10.91 -4.76
N VAL A 97 -1.22 -11.15 -4.18
CA VAL A 97 -2.09 -12.29 -4.49
C VAL A 97 -3.49 -11.80 -4.84
N SER A 98 -3.93 -12.12 -6.03
CA SER A 98 -5.29 -11.93 -6.52
C SER A 98 -5.87 -13.26 -7.00
N PRO A 99 -7.16 -13.36 -7.33
CA PRO A 99 -7.76 -14.60 -7.85
C PRO A 99 -7.15 -15.08 -9.17
N THR A 100 -6.48 -14.20 -9.91
CA THR A 100 -6.00 -14.50 -11.28
C THR A 100 -4.50 -14.36 -11.44
N ARG A 101 -3.78 -13.87 -10.41
CA ARG A 101 -2.36 -13.56 -10.53
C ARG A 101 -1.65 -13.58 -9.20
N ILE A 102 -0.45 -14.13 -9.20
CA ILE A 102 0.51 -14.02 -8.10
C ILE A 102 1.76 -13.32 -8.63
N GLN A 103 2.20 -12.31 -7.88
CA GLN A 103 3.47 -11.63 -8.10
C GLN A 103 4.29 -11.76 -6.84
N ALA A 104 5.59 -12.09 -6.98
CA ALA A 104 6.43 -12.28 -5.82
C ALA A 104 7.89 -11.92 -6.10
N VAL A 105 8.58 -11.46 -5.07
CA VAL A 105 10.03 -11.24 -5.07
C VAL A 105 10.57 -11.46 -3.67
N MET A 106 11.74 -12.08 -3.55
CA MET A 106 12.44 -12.15 -2.28
C MET A 106 13.36 -10.92 -2.14
N VAL A 107 13.31 -10.27 -0.98
CA VAL A 107 14.18 -9.13 -0.66
C VAL A 107 15.10 -9.46 0.51
N ASP A 108 16.27 -8.86 0.49
CA ASP A 108 17.25 -8.98 1.57
C ASP A 108 16.96 -8.01 2.73
N ASN A 109 17.87 -7.93 3.68
CA ASN A 109 17.74 -7.10 4.88
C ASN A 109 17.89 -5.59 4.62
N GLU A 110 18.39 -5.21 3.44
CA GLU A 110 18.46 -3.83 2.97
C GLU A 110 17.28 -3.48 2.04
N MET A 111 16.23 -4.31 2.03
CA MET A 111 15.02 -4.19 1.21
C MET A 111 15.32 -4.17 -0.30
N THR A 112 16.41 -4.82 -0.71
CA THR A 112 16.83 -4.94 -2.10
C THR A 112 16.37 -6.29 -2.67
N PRO A 113 15.79 -6.34 -3.89
CA PRO A 113 15.45 -7.58 -4.56
C PRO A 113 16.65 -8.53 -4.66
N SER A 114 16.46 -9.77 -4.25
CA SER A 114 17.50 -10.80 -4.17
C SER A 114 17.12 -12.12 -4.85
N SER A 115 15.97 -12.16 -5.51
CA SER A 115 15.52 -13.24 -6.40
C SER A 115 15.03 -12.66 -7.73
N ASP A 116 14.76 -13.51 -8.69
CA ASP A 116 13.98 -13.14 -9.87
C ASP A 116 12.57 -12.73 -9.45
N PHE A 117 11.99 -11.83 -10.22
CA PHE A 117 10.61 -11.44 -10.05
C PHE A 117 9.69 -12.50 -10.66
N ILE A 118 8.83 -13.07 -9.83
CA ILE A 118 7.81 -14.02 -10.25
C ILE A 118 6.54 -13.24 -10.62
N ASP A 119 6.01 -13.53 -11.79
CA ASP A 119 4.75 -12.97 -12.29
C ASP A 119 3.98 -14.09 -12.98
N GLN A 120 3.01 -14.66 -12.28
CA GLN A 120 2.32 -15.87 -12.68
C GLN A 120 0.81 -15.64 -12.73
N ALA A 121 0.20 -15.95 -13.88
CA ALA A 121 -1.25 -16.10 -13.99
C ALA A 121 -1.67 -17.41 -13.31
N ILE A 122 -2.75 -17.37 -12.56
CA ILE A 122 -3.34 -18.50 -11.85
C ILE A 122 -4.85 -18.56 -12.10
N THR A 123 -5.45 -19.73 -11.89
CA THR A 123 -6.90 -19.93 -12.03
C THR A 123 -7.45 -20.90 -10.96
N PRO A 124 -7.16 -20.65 -9.68
CA PRO A 124 -7.62 -21.53 -8.59
C PRO A 124 -9.14 -21.54 -8.52
N GLN A 125 -9.73 -22.69 -8.33
CA GLN A 125 -11.17 -22.86 -8.14
C GLN A 125 -11.55 -22.96 -6.67
N THR A 126 -10.57 -23.24 -5.82
CA THR A 126 -10.74 -23.40 -4.38
C THR A 126 -9.67 -22.63 -3.60
N PRO A 127 -9.91 -22.29 -2.32
CA PRO A 127 -8.88 -21.77 -1.44
C PRO A 127 -7.64 -22.64 -1.31
N ASP A 128 -7.79 -23.97 -1.32
CA ASP A 128 -6.68 -24.89 -1.21
C ASP A 128 -5.77 -24.83 -2.44
N GLU A 129 -6.34 -24.71 -3.64
CA GLU A 129 -5.58 -24.50 -4.87
C GLU A 129 -4.83 -23.17 -4.82
N LEU A 130 -5.43 -22.09 -4.30
CA LEU A 130 -4.74 -20.81 -4.11
C LEU A 130 -3.54 -20.96 -3.17
N ILE A 131 -3.66 -21.70 -2.08
CA ILE A 131 -2.54 -21.99 -1.17
C ILE A 131 -1.42 -22.76 -1.88
N GLU A 132 -1.74 -23.74 -2.74
CA GLU A 132 -0.75 -24.45 -3.54
C GLU A 132 -0.01 -23.52 -4.52
N ASP A 133 -0.75 -22.65 -5.20
CA ASP A 133 -0.16 -21.66 -6.11
C ASP A 133 0.76 -20.68 -5.35
N ILE A 134 0.37 -20.21 -4.16
CA ILE A 134 1.20 -19.37 -3.29
C ILE A 134 2.48 -20.11 -2.91
N VAL A 135 2.40 -21.36 -2.46
CA VAL A 135 3.57 -22.16 -2.07
C VAL A 135 4.50 -22.39 -3.25
N THR A 136 3.95 -22.64 -4.43
CA THR A 136 4.73 -22.79 -5.67
C THR A 136 5.52 -21.53 -5.99
N ALA A 137 4.90 -20.34 -5.91
CA ALA A 137 5.56 -19.07 -6.13
C ALA A 137 6.66 -18.80 -5.08
N ILE A 138 6.44 -19.16 -3.81
CA ILE A 138 7.45 -19.05 -2.74
C ILE A 138 8.68 -19.93 -3.06
N VAL A 139 8.45 -21.18 -3.47
CA VAL A 139 9.54 -22.09 -3.85
C VAL A 139 10.34 -21.53 -5.02
N ALA A 140 9.66 -20.98 -6.03
CA ALA A 140 10.32 -20.35 -7.18
C ALA A 140 11.18 -19.14 -6.75
N CYS A 141 10.68 -18.24 -5.90
CA CYS A 141 11.45 -17.12 -5.38
C CYS A 141 12.71 -17.54 -4.61
N ARG A 142 12.69 -18.70 -3.96
CA ARG A 142 13.78 -19.18 -3.12
C ARG A 142 14.82 -20.02 -3.85
N GLN A 143 14.62 -20.33 -5.14
CA GLN A 143 15.52 -21.23 -5.89
C GLN A 143 16.98 -20.80 -5.87
N SER A 144 17.25 -19.49 -5.94
CA SER A 144 18.62 -18.93 -5.91
C SER A 144 19.27 -18.97 -4.51
N LYS A 145 18.46 -19.10 -3.44
CA LYS A 145 18.90 -19.04 -2.03
C LYS A 145 18.13 -20.02 -1.14
N PRO A 146 18.18 -21.33 -1.40
CA PRO A 146 17.30 -22.31 -0.76
C PRO A 146 17.51 -22.47 0.75
N ASN A 147 18.72 -22.21 1.23
CA ASN A 147 19.10 -22.38 2.64
C ASN A 147 19.00 -21.09 3.48
N THR A 148 18.53 -19.98 2.89
CA THR A 148 18.39 -18.72 3.59
C THR A 148 17.12 -18.73 4.44
N SER A 149 17.22 -18.31 5.71
CA SER A 149 16.03 -18.08 6.56
C SER A 149 15.17 -16.97 5.96
N TYR A 150 13.85 -17.16 6.01
CA TYR A 150 12.93 -16.20 5.42
C TYR A 150 11.62 -16.10 6.21
N ARG A 151 10.89 -15.04 5.95
CA ARG A 151 9.53 -14.74 6.42
C ARG A 151 8.69 -14.28 5.25
N LEU A 152 7.37 -14.20 5.42
CA LEU A 152 6.44 -13.84 4.35
C LEU A 152 5.73 -12.52 4.63
N SER A 153 5.53 -11.73 3.60
CA SER A 153 4.61 -10.60 3.58
C SER A 153 3.71 -10.71 2.36
N ILE A 154 2.40 -10.82 2.58
CA ILE A 154 1.43 -11.08 1.53
C ILE A 154 0.42 -9.94 1.45
N ALA A 155 0.37 -9.26 0.30
CA ALA A 155 -0.69 -8.36 -0.08
C ALA A 155 -1.81 -9.15 -0.76
N VAL A 156 -3.03 -9.03 -0.26
CA VAL A 156 -4.19 -9.76 -0.80
C VAL A 156 -5.18 -8.77 -1.39
N HIS A 157 -5.67 -9.09 -2.59
CA HIS A 157 -6.77 -8.35 -3.18
C HIS A 157 -8.06 -8.55 -2.38
N GLY A 158 -8.69 -7.44 -1.96
CA GLY A 158 -9.94 -7.45 -1.22
C GLY A 158 -9.80 -7.12 0.27
N GLN A 159 -10.70 -7.66 1.09
CA GLN A 159 -10.76 -7.33 2.51
C GLN A 159 -9.95 -8.31 3.35
N VAL A 160 -9.09 -7.76 4.23
CA VAL A 160 -8.18 -8.52 5.09
C VAL A 160 -8.41 -8.15 6.55
N ASP A 161 -8.54 -9.15 7.41
CA ASP A 161 -8.38 -8.97 8.86
C ASP A 161 -6.89 -9.18 9.20
N THR A 162 -6.20 -8.08 9.45
CA THR A 162 -4.75 -8.08 9.70
C THR A 162 -4.36 -8.60 11.08
N HIS A 163 -5.30 -8.66 12.06
CA HIS A 163 -5.02 -9.22 13.40
C HIS A 163 -4.79 -10.72 13.34
N VAL A 164 -5.61 -11.42 12.55
CA VAL A 164 -5.51 -12.87 12.41
C VAL A 164 -4.84 -13.27 11.09
N GLY A 165 -4.64 -12.33 10.17
CA GLY A 165 -4.03 -12.57 8.87
C GLY A 165 -4.92 -13.37 7.92
N SER A 166 -6.22 -13.06 7.92
CA SER A 166 -7.21 -13.76 7.09
C SER A 166 -7.71 -12.91 5.93
N SER A 167 -7.82 -13.49 4.73
CA SER A 167 -8.57 -12.93 3.62
C SER A 167 -10.06 -13.14 3.89
N MET A 168 -10.74 -12.10 4.31
CA MET A 168 -12.17 -12.17 4.64
C MET A 168 -13.05 -12.28 3.39
N ARG A 169 -12.64 -11.61 2.34
CA ARG A 169 -13.31 -11.62 1.03
C ARG A 169 -12.31 -11.26 -0.05
N MET A 170 -12.23 -12.08 -1.07
CA MET A 170 -11.43 -11.85 -2.27
C MET A 170 -12.40 -11.63 -3.45
N PRO A 171 -12.60 -10.40 -3.93
CA PRO A 171 -13.46 -10.13 -5.08
C PRO A 171 -13.03 -10.93 -6.30
N GLN A 172 -14.00 -11.34 -7.12
CA GLN A 172 -13.80 -12.14 -8.34
C GLN A 172 -13.29 -13.57 -8.12
N ALA A 173 -13.00 -13.98 -6.89
CA ALA A 173 -12.72 -15.38 -6.61
C ALA A 173 -13.98 -16.24 -6.78
N PRO A 174 -13.87 -17.51 -7.23
CA PRO A 174 -15.01 -18.41 -7.34
C PRO A 174 -15.56 -18.92 -6.00
N TRP A 175 -14.94 -18.54 -4.88
CA TRP A 175 -15.37 -18.85 -3.52
C TRP A 175 -15.78 -17.59 -2.74
N THR A 176 -16.52 -17.80 -1.65
CA THR A 176 -17.00 -16.71 -0.78
C THR A 176 -16.51 -16.83 0.67
N GLN A 177 -15.89 -17.97 1.02
CA GLN A 177 -15.42 -18.22 2.37
C GLN A 177 -14.15 -17.43 2.71
N THR A 178 -14.00 -17.11 4.00
CA THR A 178 -12.77 -16.57 4.57
C THR A 178 -11.64 -17.59 4.49
N ILE A 179 -10.44 -17.13 4.16
CA ILE A 179 -9.23 -17.96 4.12
C ILE A 179 -8.29 -17.50 5.24
N GLU A 180 -7.94 -18.38 6.16
CA GLU A 180 -6.99 -18.12 7.24
C GLU A 180 -5.54 -18.23 6.73
N LEU A 181 -5.17 -17.33 5.81
CA LEU A 181 -3.91 -17.37 5.05
C LEU A 181 -2.68 -17.48 5.96
N LYS A 182 -2.60 -16.61 6.98
CA LYS A 182 -1.48 -16.63 7.93
C LYS A 182 -1.36 -17.99 8.59
N TYR A 183 -2.43 -18.49 9.19
CA TYR A 183 -2.43 -19.76 9.90
C TYR A 183 -2.03 -20.93 8.99
N LEU A 184 -2.65 -21.04 7.81
CA LEU A 184 -2.39 -22.13 6.87
C LEU A 184 -0.94 -22.16 6.37
N LEU A 185 -0.40 -20.98 6.05
CA LEU A 185 0.97 -20.86 5.55
C LEU A 185 2.02 -21.02 6.68
N GLU A 186 1.77 -20.53 7.88
CA GLU A 186 2.65 -20.75 9.04
C GLU A 186 2.74 -22.23 9.42
N GLN A 187 1.59 -22.95 9.41
CA GLN A 187 1.58 -24.40 9.69
C GLN A 187 2.34 -25.19 8.61
N ARG A 188 2.22 -24.79 7.35
CA ARG A 188 2.82 -25.53 6.24
C ARG A 188 4.31 -25.27 6.03
N LEU A 189 4.73 -24.00 6.24
CA LEU A 189 6.08 -23.54 5.89
C LEU A 189 6.99 -23.34 7.09
N LEU A 190 6.43 -23.33 8.30
CA LEU A 190 7.13 -23.08 9.58
C LEU A 190 7.91 -21.74 9.57
N VAL A 191 7.31 -20.69 9.00
CA VAL A 191 7.86 -19.33 8.93
C VAL A 191 6.82 -18.33 9.38
N GLU A 192 7.28 -17.15 9.81
CA GLU A 192 6.39 -16.05 10.18
C GLU A 192 5.73 -15.43 8.94
N VAL A 193 4.44 -15.12 9.04
CA VAL A 193 3.63 -14.57 7.95
C VAL A 193 2.90 -13.32 8.38
N LEU A 194 3.00 -12.24 7.59
CA LEU A 194 2.15 -11.06 7.67
C LEU A 194 1.27 -10.98 6.42
N VAL A 195 0.01 -10.64 6.64
CA VAL A 195 -0.98 -10.49 5.56
C VAL A 195 -1.64 -9.13 5.68
N ASP A 196 -1.75 -8.41 4.58
CA ASP A 196 -2.44 -7.13 4.49
C ASP A 196 -3.11 -6.94 3.13
N ASN A 197 -3.77 -5.81 2.93
CA ASN A 197 -4.44 -5.47 1.68
C ASN A 197 -3.45 -4.93 0.64
N ASP A 198 -3.76 -5.12 -0.64
CA ASP A 198 -2.96 -4.66 -1.79
C ASP A 198 -2.78 -3.12 -1.84
N CYS A 199 -3.77 -2.33 -1.44
CA CYS A 199 -3.62 -0.87 -1.36
C CYS A 199 -2.70 -0.43 -0.21
N VAL A 200 -2.64 -1.22 0.88
CA VAL A 200 -1.66 -0.98 1.95
C VAL A 200 -0.24 -1.23 1.45
N MET A 201 -0.01 -2.23 0.61
CA MET A 201 1.27 -2.46 -0.06
C MET A 201 1.72 -1.21 -0.82
N LEU A 202 0.84 -0.61 -1.62
CA LEU A 202 1.12 0.62 -2.36
C LEU A 202 1.46 1.78 -1.43
N ALA A 203 0.68 1.96 -0.35
CA ALA A 203 0.92 3.03 0.61
C ALA A 203 2.25 2.87 1.36
N LEU A 204 2.64 1.65 1.70
CA LEU A 204 3.95 1.37 2.30
C LEU A 204 5.10 1.61 1.32
N ALA A 205 4.92 1.23 0.06
CA ALA A 205 5.91 1.50 -0.99
C ALA A 205 6.13 3.01 -1.18
N GLU A 206 5.06 3.80 -1.29
CA GLU A 206 5.13 5.26 -1.38
C GLU A 206 5.80 5.89 -0.15
N LYS A 207 5.40 5.46 1.05
CA LYS A 207 5.98 5.95 2.31
C LYS A 207 7.49 5.74 2.37
N TRP A 208 7.95 4.55 2.01
CA TRP A 208 9.32 4.14 2.28
C TRP A 208 10.28 4.29 1.09
N LEU A 209 9.80 4.11 -0.15
CA LEU A 209 10.64 4.12 -1.36
C LEU A 209 10.59 5.45 -2.09
N ASP A 210 9.44 6.11 -2.17
CA ASP A 210 9.29 7.38 -2.90
C ASP A 210 9.43 8.63 -2.01
N GLY A 211 9.77 8.44 -0.75
CA GLY A 211 10.17 9.52 0.14
C GLY A 211 9.03 10.32 0.78
N HIS A 212 7.78 9.88 0.68
CA HIS A 212 6.59 10.52 1.28
C HIS A 212 6.47 10.32 2.80
N HIS A 213 7.58 10.09 3.45
CA HIS A 213 7.62 9.90 4.88
C HIS A 213 7.33 11.19 5.64
N GLY A 214 6.31 11.17 6.49
CA GLY A 214 5.88 12.32 7.26
C GLY A 214 4.83 13.18 6.57
N GLU A 215 4.38 12.79 5.37
CA GLU A 215 3.27 13.40 4.67
C GLU A 215 2.00 12.56 4.84
N ASP A 216 0.86 13.23 4.96
CA ASP A 216 -0.43 12.58 4.88
C ASP A 216 -0.82 12.45 3.40
N PHE A 217 -1.16 11.25 2.95
CA PHE A 217 -1.55 11.01 1.56
C PHE A 217 -2.54 9.84 1.45
N CYS A 218 -3.17 9.76 0.29
CA CYS A 218 -3.98 8.63 -0.13
C CYS A 218 -3.36 7.99 -1.36
N VAL A 219 -3.19 6.67 -1.35
CA VAL A 219 -3.03 5.90 -2.59
C VAL A 219 -4.39 5.40 -3.04
N LEU A 220 -4.64 5.49 -4.33
CA LEU A 220 -5.85 5.02 -4.97
C LEU A 220 -5.48 4.07 -6.11
N ASN A 221 -5.90 2.83 -6.01
CA ASN A 221 -5.73 1.83 -7.05
C ASN A 221 -7.02 1.69 -7.86
N VAL A 222 -6.99 2.12 -9.12
CA VAL A 222 -8.13 2.03 -10.04
C VAL A 222 -7.80 0.99 -11.11
N ASP A 223 -8.23 -0.22 -10.86
CA ASP A 223 -7.96 -1.41 -11.65
C ASP A 223 -9.29 -2.14 -11.97
N TYR A 224 -9.31 -3.44 -11.98
CA TYR A 224 -10.55 -4.25 -12.08
C TYR A 224 -11.60 -3.85 -11.04
N GLY A 225 -11.17 -3.44 -9.87
CA GLY A 225 -11.93 -2.78 -8.82
C GLY A 225 -11.28 -1.44 -8.43
N ILE A 226 -11.85 -0.79 -7.39
CA ILE A 226 -11.31 0.47 -6.85
C ILE A 226 -11.07 0.31 -5.36
N GLY A 227 -9.81 0.41 -4.96
CA GLY A 227 -9.39 0.40 -3.57
C GLY A 227 -8.52 1.59 -3.21
N SER A 228 -8.41 1.91 -1.94
CA SER A 228 -7.47 2.93 -1.47
C SER A 228 -6.87 2.59 -0.11
N SER A 229 -5.79 3.27 0.24
CA SER A 229 -5.22 3.27 1.58
C SER A 229 -4.79 4.69 1.94
N PHE A 230 -4.98 5.05 3.22
CA PHE A 230 -4.64 6.36 3.76
C PHE A 230 -3.45 6.24 4.68
N LEU A 231 -2.44 7.08 4.45
CA LEU A 231 -1.39 7.37 5.43
C LEU A 231 -1.76 8.67 6.14
N ILE A 232 -1.96 8.59 7.46
CA ILE A 232 -2.33 9.74 8.30
C ILE A 232 -1.40 9.75 9.52
N HIS A 233 -0.75 10.87 9.77
CA HIS A 233 0.26 11.01 10.82
C HIS A 233 1.36 9.95 10.74
N ASN A 234 1.79 9.64 9.51
CA ASN A 234 2.81 8.65 9.20
C ASN A 234 2.44 7.18 9.52
N ASP A 235 1.17 6.89 9.83
CA ASP A 235 0.65 5.54 10.09
C ASP A 235 -0.46 5.19 9.09
N ILE A 236 -0.54 3.90 8.71
CA ILE A 236 -1.64 3.41 7.86
C ILE A 236 -2.95 3.44 8.64
N TYR A 237 -3.90 4.21 8.16
CA TYR A 237 -5.22 4.28 8.77
C TYR A 237 -6.10 3.11 8.35
N ARG A 238 -6.32 2.15 9.24
CA ARG A 238 -7.08 0.92 8.95
C ARG A 238 -8.57 0.99 9.34
N GLY A 239 -8.94 1.97 10.15
CA GLY A 239 -10.27 1.99 10.77
C GLY A 239 -10.47 0.86 11.80
N LYS A 240 -11.61 0.87 12.48
CA LYS A 240 -11.89 -0.09 13.55
C LYS A 240 -12.08 -1.54 13.05
N MET A 241 -12.60 -1.70 11.84
CA MET A 241 -12.98 -3.00 11.25
C MET A 241 -12.08 -3.34 10.05
N PHE A 242 -10.88 -2.79 9.97
CA PHE A 242 -9.94 -2.94 8.83
C PHE A 242 -10.57 -2.64 7.46
N GLY A 243 -11.66 -1.89 7.44
CA GLY A 243 -12.40 -1.54 6.23
C GLY A 243 -12.14 -0.11 5.75
N SER A 244 -11.09 0.57 6.25
CA SER A 244 -10.68 1.87 5.73
C SER A 244 -10.20 1.72 4.28
N GLY A 245 -10.46 2.74 3.47
CA GLY A 245 -10.03 2.71 2.07
C GLY A 245 -11.00 2.03 1.09
N GLN A 246 -12.19 1.63 1.52
CA GLN A 246 -13.21 1.03 0.63
C GLN A 246 -13.94 2.09 -0.22
N ILE A 247 -13.17 3.00 -0.83
CA ILE A 247 -13.68 4.13 -1.62
C ILE A 247 -14.49 3.66 -2.84
N GLY A 248 -14.13 2.52 -3.43
CA GLY A 248 -14.85 1.93 -4.56
C GLY A 248 -16.32 1.62 -4.26
N HIS A 249 -16.68 1.49 -2.97
CA HIS A 249 -18.04 1.15 -2.57
C HIS A 249 -18.88 2.33 -2.06
N ILE A 250 -18.40 3.57 -2.22
CA ILE A 250 -19.27 4.74 -2.00
C ILE A 250 -20.32 4.81 -3.10
N LYS A 251 -21.53 5.24 -2.74
CA LYS A 251 -22.63 5.39 -3.69
C LYS A 251 -22.47 6.71 -4.47
N VAL A 252 -22.32 6.62 -5.78
CA VAL A 252 -22.16 7.75 -6.70
C VAL A 252 -23.26 7.83 -7.75
N ALA A 253 -24.02 6.75 -7.97
CA ALA A 253 -25.06 6.68 -8.96
C ALA A 253 -26.34 6.03 -8.43
N ASN A 254 -27.46 6.30 -9.11
CA ASN A 254 -28.76 5.64 -8.90
C ASN A 254 -29.22 5.03 -10.24
N ASN A 255 -28.43 4.09 -10.77
CA ASN A 255 -28.60 3.54 -12.12
C ASN A 255 -29.00 2.06 -12.13
N GLY A 256 -29.27 1.46 -10.97
CA GLY A 256 -29.67 0.06 -10.83
C GLY A 256 -28.53 -0.94 -10.97
N ILE A 257 -27.27 -0.50 -11.20
CA ILE A 257 -26.14 -1.40 -11.37
C ILE A 257 -25.71 -1.93 -10.00
N ILE A 258 -25.81 -3.24 -9.81
CA ILE A 258 -25.43 -3.90 -8.57
C ILE A 258 -23.91 -4.14 -8.55
N CYS A 259 -23.25 -3.64 -7.53
CA CYS A 259 -21.85 -3.90 -7.26
C CYS A 259 -21.64 -5.29 -6.62
N GLY A 260 -20.45 -5.85 -6.78
CA GLY A 260 -20.04 -7.09 -6.11
C GLY A 260 -20.19 -7.06 -4.58
N CYS A 261 -20.24 -5.88 -3.95
CA CYS A 261 -20.54 -5.74 -2.51
C CYS A 261 -22.04 -5.89 -2.14
N GLY A 262 -22.93 -6.06 -3.13
CA GLY A 262 -24.38 -6.17 -2.98
C GLY A 262 -25.13 -4.83 -2.97
N ARG A 263 -24.43 -3.69 -3.06
CA ARG A 263 -25.04 -2.36 -3.14
C ARG A 263 -25.19 -1.91 -4.60
N GLU A 264 -26.09 -0.96 -4.83
CA GLU A 264 -26.32 -0.33 -6.12
C GLU A 264 -25.52 0.99 -6.25
N GLY A 265 -24.97 1.24 -7.45
CA GLY A 265 -24.39 2.52 -7.85
C GLY A 265 -23.09 2.89 -7.13
N CYS A 266 -22.26 1.89 -6.83
CA CYS A 266 -20.93 2.11 -6.26
C CYS A 266 -19.98 2.77 -7.26
N LEU A 267 -19.00 3.55 -6.79
CA LEU A 267 -17.95 4.15 -7.62
C LEU A 267 -17.26 3.11 -8.51
N GLU A 268 -17.02 1.92 -7.99
CA GLU A 268 -16.41 0.81 -8.72
C GLU A 268 -17.21 0.42 -9.97
N THR A 269 -18.55 0.49 -9.92
CA THR A 269 -19.41 0.17 -11.07
C THR A 269 -19.43 1.29 -12.13
N GLU A 270 -18.86 2.44 -11.81
CA GLU A 270 -18.80 3.60 -12.72
C GLU A 270 -17.42 3.85 -13.29
N ALA A 271 -16.36 3.63 -12.51
CA ALA A 271 -15.02 4.13 -12.83
C ALA A 271 -13.90 3.07 -12.80
N SER A 272 -14.18 1.80 -12.47
CA SER A 272 -13.18 0.73 -12.59
C SER A 272 -12.92 0.36 -14.05
N SER A 273 -11.78 -0.25 -14.36
CA SER A 273 -11.49 -0.73 -15.72
C SER A 273 -12.52 -1.73 -16.22
N THR A 274 -13.04 -2.58 -15.35
CA THR A 274 -14.17 -3.48 -15.64
C THR A 274 -15.44 -2.69 -16.01
N ALA A 275 -15.72 -1.61 -15.29
CA ALA A 275 -16.88 -0.76 -15.55
C ALA A 275 -16.77 -0.07 -16.91
N LEU A 276 -15.58 0.46 -17.25
CA LEU A 276 -15.32 1.12 -18.53
C LEU A 276 -15.57 0.16 -19.70
N CYS A 277 -15.04 -1.07 -19.62
CA CYS A 277 -15.29 -2.09 -20.66
C CYS A 277 -16.77 -2.40 -20.81
N LYS A 278 -17.49 -2.62 -19.72
CA LYS A 278 -18.93 -2.92 -19.75
C LYS A 278 -19.76 -1.76 -20.31
N GLN A 279 -19.45 -0.51 -19.92
CA GLN A 279 -20.15 0.68 -20.40
C GLN A 279 -19.88 0.89 -21.91
N TYR A 280 -18.65 0.70 -22.36
CA TYR A 280 -18.30 0.77 -23.77
C TYR A 280 -19.10 -0.24 -24.59
N LEU A 281 -19.05 -1.51 -24.21
CA LEU A 281 -19.78 -2.57 -24.92
C LEU A 281 -21.28 -2.34 -24.93
N SER A 282 -21.86 -1.83 -23.85
CA SER A 282 -23.30 -1.56 -23.77
C SER A 282 -23.81 -0.45 -24.71
N ARG A 283 -22.89 0.46 -25.13
CA ARG A 283 -23.20 1.57 -26.04
C ARG A 283 -22.95 1.25 -27.52
N GLN A 284 -22.35 0.10 -27.82
CA GLN A 284 -22.16 -0.36 -29.18
C GLN A 284 -23.47 -0.91 -29.74
N GLU A 285 -24.08 -0.28 -30.79
CA GLU A 285 -25.35 -0.70 -31.40
C GLU A 285 -25.33 -2.12 -32.00
N ASN A 286 -24.15 -2.73 -32.17
CA ASN A 286 -23.92 -4.06 -32.74
C ASN A 286 -23.12 -5.01 -31.84
N ALA A 287 -23.05 -4.77 -30.52
CA ALA A 287 -22.23 -5.55 -29.58
C ALA A 287 -22.53 -7.07 -29.62
N SER A 288 -23.75 -7.47 -29.97
CA SER A 288 -24.14 -8.86 -30.08
C SER A 288 -23.61 -9.63 -31.31
N LYS A 289 -22.87 -8.96 -32.22
CA LYS A 289 -22.41 -9.58 -33.48
C LYS A 289 -20.88 -9.62 -33.68
N LEU A 290 -20.09 -8.86 -32.94
CA LEU A 290 -18.68 -8.64 -33.28
C LEU A 290 -17.63 -9.08 -32.28
N VAL A 291 -17.95 -9.23 -31.00
CA VAL A 291 -16.99 -9.70 -29.99
C VAL A 291 -17.74 -10.56 -28.96
N HIS A 292 -17.23 -11.74 -28.63
CA HIS A 292 -17.63 -12.40 -27.39
C HIS A 292 -17.30 -11.45 -26.24
N ILE A 293 -18.29 -11.07 -25.44
CA ILE A 293 -18.19 -10.09 -24.35
C ILE A 293 -17.05 -10.48 -23.38
N ASP A 294 -16.75 -11.77 -23.30
CA ASP A 294 -15.71 -12.33 -22.45
C ASP A 294 -14.29 -12.14 -22.99
N ASP A 295 -14.13 -11.77 -24.27
CA ASP A 295 -12.81 -11.60 -24.90
C ASP A 295 -12.35 -10.13 -24.94
N PHE A 296 -13.22 -9.15 -24.61
CA PHE A 296 -12.88 -7.72 -24.61
C PHE A 296 -12.23 -7.32 -23.30
N VAL A 297 -10.94 -7.08 -23.34
CA VAL A 297 -10.11 -6.71 -22.17
C VAL A 297 -9.84 -5.21 -22.13
N PHE A 298 -9.41 -4.71 -20.97
CA PHE A 298 -9.17 -3.29 -20.78
C PHE A 298 -8.09 -2.71 -21.69
N ASP A 299 -7.10 -3.50 -22.08
CA ASP A 299 -6.08 -3.07 -23.06
C ASP A 299 -6.68 -2.74 -24.44
N ASP A 300 -7.77 -3.39 -24.84
CA ASP A 300 -8.47 -3.07 -26.07
C ASP A 300 -9.26 -1.77 -25.93
N PHE A 301 -9.87 -1.52 -24.77
CA PHE A 301 -10.49 -0.24 -24.45
C PHE A 301 -9.46 0.91 -24.51
N VAL A 302 -8.27 0.72 -23.94
CA VAL A 302 -7.18 1.71 -23.98
C VAL A 302 -6.76 2.02 -25.41
N LYS A 303 -6.62 1.01 -26.28
CA LYS A 303 -6.30 1.20 -27.69
C LYS A 303 -7.38 2.03 -28.42
N LEU A 304 -8.66 1.73 -28.16
CA LEU A 304 -9.77 2.51 -28.74
C LEU A 304 -9.75 3.96 -28.27
N TYR A 305 -9.58 4.16 -26.97
CA TYR A 305 -9.44 5.49 -26.39
C TYR A 305 -8.27 6.27 -26.99
N GLN A 306 -7.10 5.65 -27.17
CA GLN A 306 -5.92 6.26 -27.76
C GLN A 306 -6.07 6.55 -29.27
N ASN A 307 -6.99 5.85 -29.97
CA ASN A 307 -7.33 6.08 -31.36
C ASN A 307 -8.56 7.01 -31.54
N ASP A 308 -8.89 7.79 -30.50
CA ASP A 308 -9.97 8.78 -30.51
C ASP A 308 -11.36 8.20 -30.84
N ASP A 309 -11.64 6.93 -30.44
CA ASP A 309 -12.98 6.37 -30.53
C ASP A 309 -13.96 7.21 -29.68
N PRO A 310 -15.02 7.77 -30.25
CA PRO A 310 -15.89 8.71 -29.55
C PRO A 310 -16.56 8.11 -28.31
N ILE A 311 -16.94 6.84 -28.38
CA ILE A 311 -17.61 6.15 -27.24
C ILE A 311 -16.61 5.88 -26.13
N ALA A 312 -15.39 5.43 -26.48
CA ALA A 312 -14.34 5.20 -25.48
C ALA A 312 -13.91 6.50 -24.80
N GLN A 313 -13.80 7.60 -25.54
CA GLN A 313 -13.52 8.93 -25.00
C GLN A 313 -14.62 9.39 -24.03
N GLU A 314 -15.89 9.28 -24.43
CA GLU A 314 -17.03 9.67 -23.58
C GLU A 314 -17.05 8.85 -22.28
N VAL A 315 -16.90 7.53 -22.37
CA VAL A 315 -16.90 6.61 -21.21
C VAL A 315 -15.74 6.94 -20.26
N ALA A 316 -14.52 7.12 -20.80
CA ALA A 316 -13.35 7.42 -20.00
C ALA A 316 -13.47 8.78 -19.27
N MET A 317 -13.94 9.82 -19.98
CA MET A 317 -14.09 11.15 -19.39
C MET A 317 -15.22 11.21 -18.36
N HIS A 318 -16.30 10.47 -18.57
CA HIS A 318 -17.36 10.31 -17.57
C HIS A 318 -16.84 9.65 -16.29
N ALA A 319 -16.13 8.55 -16.42
CA ALA A 319 -15.50 7.85 -15.29
C ALA A 319 -14.51 8.76 -14.55
N ALA A 320 -13.66 9.51 -15.27
CA ALA A 320 -12.74 10.48 -14.68
C ALA A 320 -13.47 11.57 -13.87
N THR A 321 -14.58 12.06 -14.37
CA THR A 321 -15.40 13.09 -13.69
C THR A 321 -15.99 12.55 -12.40
N ILE A 322 -16.61 11.37 -12.42
CA ILE A 322 -17.20 10.74 -11.23
C ILE A 322 -16.11 10.41 -10.20
N LEU A 323 -14.97 9.90 -10.65
CA LEU A 323 -13.84 9.61 -9.79
C LEU A 323 -13.32 10.89 -9.10
N GLY A 324 -13.12 11.97 -9.86
CA GLY A 324 -12.67 13.25 -9.33
C GLY A 324 -13.65 13.87 -8.33
N GLN A 325 -14.96 13.82 -8.61
CA GLN A 325 -16.00 14.26 -7.66
C GLN A 325 -15.99 13.44 -6.37
N SER A 326 -15.74 12.14 -6.47
CA SER A 326 -15.60 11.27 -5.31
C SER A 326 -14.37 11.62 -4.48
N LEU A 327 -13.24 11.87 -5.13
CA LEU A 327 -12.01 12.32 -4.48
C LEU A 327 -12.19 13.67 -3.78
N TYR A 328 -12.91 14.61 -4.39
CA TYR A 328 -13.25 15.87 -3.76
C TYR A 328 -13.99 15.67 -2.42
N ASN A 329 -14.96 14.77 -2.36
CA ASN A 329 -15.67 14.46 -1.13
C ASN A 329 -14.73 13.92 -0.02
N PHE A 330 -13.73 13.14 -0.38
CA PHE A 330 -12.69 12.68 0.55
C PHE A 330 -11.77 13.79 1.02
N LEU A 331 -11.33 14.65 0.10
CA LEU A 331 -10.53 15.83 0.44
C LEU A 331 -11.23 16.70 1.47
N ILE A 332 -12.52 16.98 1.26
CA ILE A 332 -13.32 17.76 2.18
C ILE A 332 -13.52 17.07 3.54
N THR A 333 -13.66 15.73 3.55
CA THR A 333 -13.94 14.97 4.77
C THR A 333 -12.70 14.72 5.61
N LEU A 334 -11.58 14.35 4.98
CA LEU A 334 -10.34 13.93 5.65
C LEU A 334 -9.25 15.00 5.63
N ASN A 335 -9.40 16.02 4.79
CA ASN A 335 -8.41 17.07 4.56
C ASN A 335 -7.00 16.51 4.16
N ILE A 336 -7.00 15.46 3.35
CA ILE A 336 -5.79 14.90 2.75
C ILE A 336 -5.66 15.46 1.35
N ASN A 337 -4.66 16.30 1.10
CA ASN A 337 -4.49 17.02 -0.16
C ASN A 337 -3.56 16.35 -1.17
N LYS A 338 -3.04 15.16 -0.88
CA LYS A 338 -2.18 14.40 -1.76
C LYS A 338 -2.78 13.05 -2.10
N ILE A 339 -3.01 12.80 -3.40
CA ILE A 339 -3.58 11.56 -3.92
C ILE A 339 -2.67 11.00 -5.00
N ILE A 340 -2.28 9.75 -4.85
CA ILE A 340 -1.39 9.03 -5.76
C ILE A 340 -2.18 7.90 -6.41
N LEU A 341 -2.30 7.95 -7.73
CA LEU A 341 -3.10 7.03 -8.53
C LEU A 341 -2.26 5.87 -9.06
N TYR A 342 -2.75 4.68 -8.87
CA TYR A 342 -2.26 3.43 -9.42
C TYR A 342 -3.36 2.67 -10.15
N GLY A 343 -3.01 1.56 -10.77
CA GLY A 343 -3.92 0.67 -11.49
C GLY A 343 -3.78 0.79 -13.00
N ASN A 344 -4.43 -0.13 -13.70
CA ASN A 344 -4.36 -0.21 -15.15
C ASN A 344 -5.00 1.01 -15.86
N THR A 345 -5.95 1.69 -15.19
CA THR A 345 -6.58 2.91 -15.75
C THR A 345 -5.61 4.08 -15.92
N CYS A 346 -4.43 4.05 -15.27
CA CYS A 346 -3.38 5.04 -15.51
C CYS A 346 -2.89 5.04 -16.98
N ALA A 347 -3.10 3.95 -17.72
CA ALA A 347 -2.83 3.87 -19.17
C ALA A 347 -3.67 4.83 -20.02
N LEU A 348 -4.77 5.41 -19.47
CA LEU A 348 -5.56 6.45 -20.11
C LEU A 348 -4.82 7.81 -20.16
N GLY A 349 -3.76 7.98 -19.37
CA GLY A 349 -2.81 9.07 -19.49
C GLY A 349 -3.27 10.42 -18.94
N GLU A 350 -2.51 11.46 -19.33
CA GLU A 350 -2.59 12.79 -18.74
C GLU A 350 -3.94 13.50 -18.94
N CYS A 351 -4.64 13.29 -20.04
CA CYS A 351 -5.96 13.91 -20.29
C CYS A 351 -6.99 13.38 -19.28
N TRP A 352 -6.95 12.09 -18.99
CA TRP A 352 -7.80 11.44 -17.99
C TRP A 352 -7.47 11.97 -16.58
N LEU A 353 -6.18 12.02 -16.21
CA LEU A 353 -5.72 12.57 -14.93
C LEU A 353 -6.13 14.05 -14.77
N LYS A 354 -5.98 14.86 -15.81
CA LYS A 354 -6.39 16.26 -15.80
C LYS A 354 -7.89 16.43 -15.54
N THR A 355 -8.74 15.57 -16.12
CA THR A 355 -10.19 15.59 -15.88
C THR A 355 -10.50 15.27 -14.40
N ILE A 356 -9.85 14.28 -13.82
CA ILE A 356 -9.97 13.98 -12.39
C ILE A 356 -9.56 15.19 -11.54
N THR A 357 -8.38 15.74 -11.82
CA THR A 357 -7.81 16.86 -11.04
C THR A 357 -8.70 18.10 -11.12
N GLN A 358 -9.32 18.38 -12.26
CA GLN A 358 -10.22 19.51 -12.41
C GLN A 358 -11.40 19.50 -11.44
N GLN A 359 -11.85 18.31 -11.03
CA GLN A 359 -12.94 18.17 -10.04
C GLN A 359 -12.49 18.50 -8.61
N THR A 360 -11.18 18.52 -8.34
CA THR A 360 -10.60 18.77 -7.01
C THR A 360 -10.06 20.19 -6.84
N LEU A 361 -10.05 21.03 -7.90
CA LEU A 361 -9.45 22.36 -7.91
C LEU A 361 -10.16 23.40 -7.02
N ILE A 362 -11.44 23.20 -6.71
CA ILE A 362 -12.21 24.11 -5.85
C ILE A 362 -12.22 23.52 -4.45
N ASN A 363 -11.12 23.68 -3.75
CA ASN A 363 -11.02 23.28 -2.35
C ASN A 363 -11.26 24.51 -1.46
N PRO A 364 -12.34 24.55 -0.65
CA PRO A 364 -12.65 25.71 0.19
C PRO A 364 -11.62 25.93 1.32
N PHE A 365 -10.71 24.99 1.54
CA PHE A 365 -9.62 25.10 2.52
C PHE A 365 -8.32 25.61 1.92
N GLU A 366 -8.24 25.76 0.60
CA GLU A 366 -7.11 26.37 -0.09
C GLU A 366 -7.32 27.89 -0.12
N ASP A 367 -6.49 28.63 0.62
CA ASP A 367 -6.43 30.10 0.56
C ASP A 367 -5.62 30.54 -0.68
N GLU A 368 -5.93 31.73 -1.23
CA GLU A 368 -5.14 32.38 -2.29
C GLU A 368 -3.65 32.52 -1.94
N ASN A 369 -3.32 32.51 -0.64
CA ASN A 369 -1.96 32.56 -0.11
C ASN A 369 -1.41 31.17 0.28
N ALA A 370 -2.11 30.09 -0.02
CA ALA A 370 -1.65 28.74 0.31
C ALA A 370 -0.25 28.48 -0.29
N ARG A 371 0.64 27.91 0.52
CA ARG A 371 1.95 27.52 0.03
C ARG A 371 1.79 26.40 -1.00
N LYS A 372 2.67 26.31 -1.99
CA LYS A 372 2.61 25.26 -3.03
C LYS A 372 2.48 23.85 -2.46
N GLN A 373 3.07 23.60 -1.29
CA GLN A 373 3.00 22.30 -0.60
C GLN A 373 1.63 22.02 0.05
N ASP A 374 0.78 23.04 0.19
CA ASP A 374 -0.54 22.92 0.81
C ASP A 374 -1.67 22.77 -0.25
N LEU A 375 -1.30 22.82 -1.55
CA LEU A 375 -2.25 22.65 -2.65
C LEU A 375 -2.61 21.18 -2.84
N THR A 376 -3.83 20.93 -3.31
CA THR A 376 -4.27 19.59 -3.68
C THR A 376 -3.49 19.08 -4.88
N VAL A 377 -2.87 17.91 -4.73
CA VAL A 377 -2.09 17.24 -5.76
C VAL A 377 -2.69 15.87 -6.03
N VAL A 378 -3.07 15.65 -7.30
CA VAL A 378 -3.45 14.32 -7.80
C VAL A 378 -2.43 13.94 -8.87
N SER A 379 -1.71 12.86 -8.69
CA SER A 379 -0.64 12.41 -9.59
C SER A 379 -0.68 10.91 -9.82
N PHE A 380 -0.07 10.46 -10.91
CA PHE A 380 0.23 9.03 -11.06
C PHE A 380 1.38 8.65 -10.13
N GLY A 381 1.33 7.43 -9.59
CA GLY A 381 2.45 6.84 -8.89
C GLY A 381 3.58 6.46 -9.86
N HIS A 382 4.82 6.62 -9.42
CA HIS A 382 6.01 6.42 -10.24
C HIS A 382 6.73 5.09 -9.96
N LEU A 383 6.35 4.40 -8.89
CA LEU A 383 6.99 3.16 -8.49
C LEU A 383 6.78 2.06 -9.53
N THR A 384 7.86 1.37 -9.85
CA THR A 384 7.84 0.19 -10.71
C THR A 384 7.03 -0.95 -10.07
N GLN A 385 6.66 -1.94 -10.86
CA GLN A 385 5.94 -3.11 -10.37
C GLN A 385 6.68 -3.84 -9.24
N ILE A 386 8.00 -4.00 -9.38
CA ILE A 386 8.83 -4.64 -8.35
C ILE A 386 8.86 -3.81 -7.07
N GLU A 387 9.07 -2.48 -7.17
CA GLU A 387 9.09 -1.60 -6.00
C GLU A 387 7.78 -1.63 -5.23
N ARG A 388 6.63 -1.68 -5.92
CA ARG A 388 5.32 -1.84 -5.29
C ARG A 388 5.24 -3.12 -4.45
N ILE A 389 5.72 -4.26 -4.98
CA ILE A 389 5.73 -5.53 -4.26
C ILE A 389 6.72 -5.48 -3.08
N VAL A 390 7.89 -4.86 -3.27
CA VAL A 390 8.87 -4.64 -2.18
C VAL A 390 8.26 -3.84 -1.04
N GLY A 391 7.28 -2.97 -1.31
CA GLY A 391 6.50 -2.27 -0.30
C GLY A 391 6.00 -3.15 0.84
N MET A 392 5.67 -4.42 0.55
CA MET A 392 5.23 -5.38 1.57
C MET A 392 6.31 -5.77 2.59
N SER A 393 7.59 -5.63 2.26
CA SER A 393 8.67 -5.88 3.23
C SER A 393 8.60 -4.92 4.42
N TYR A 394 8.08 -3.72 4.20
CA TYR A 394 7.95 -2.70 5.23
C TYR A 394 6.84 -2.97 6.26
N LEU A 395 5.96 -3.96 6.05
CA LEU A 395 5.08 -4.43 7.12
C LEU A 395 5.87 -4.92 8.34
N TRP A 396 6.98 -5.62 8.12
CA TRP A 396 7.86 -6.06 9.20
C TRP A 396 8.57 -4.90 9.86
N VAL A 397 8.93 -3.87 9.09
CA VAL A 397 9.52 -2.64 9.63
C VAL A 397 8.51 -1.92 10.53
N GLU A 398 7.28 -1.71 10.06
CA GLU A 398 6.22 -1.08 10.87
C GLU A 398 5.95 -1.87 12.14
N GLN A 399 5.81 -3.20 12.04
CA GLN A 399 5.61 -4.05 13.20
C GLN A 399 6.78 -3.97 14.19
N GLU A 400 8.01 -3.94 13.71
CA GLU A 400 9.17 -3.79 14.57
C GLU A 400 9.21 -2.42 15.25
N LEU A 401 8.91 -1.35 14.50
CA LEU A 401 8.86 0.00 15.03
C LEU A 401 7.80 0.14 16.13
N ASP A 402 6.68 -0.58 16.02
CA ASP A 402 5.62 -0.59 17.04
C ASP A 402 6.02 -1.39 18.29
N ASN A 403 6.82 -2.44 18.12
CA ASN A 403 7.20 -3.37 19.18
C ASN A 403 8.58 -3.07 19.82
N LEU A 404 9.16 -1.88 19.61
CA LEU A 404 10.51 -1.55 20.09
C LEU A 404 10.67 -1.63 21.63
N TYR A 405 9.56 -1.56 22.39
CA TYR A 405 9.57 -1.54 23.87
C TYR A 405 8.34 -2.24 24.49
N THR A 406 7.71 -3.16 23.80
CA THR A 406 6.80 -4.12 24.44
C THR A 406 7.61 -5.27 25.01
#